data_4efaf8d683eb9862d7f3e8ce78431bed
#
_entry.id   4efaf8d683eb9862d7f3e8ce78431bed
#
_cell.length_a   1.000
_cell.length_b   1.000
_cell.length_c   1.000
_cell.angle_alpha   90.00
_cell.angle_beta   90.00
_cell.angle_gamma   90.00
#
_symmetry.space_group_name_H-M   'P 1'
#
loop_
_entity.id
_entity.type
_entity.pdbx_description
1 polymer ?
#
loop_
_entity_poly.entity_id
_entity_poly.type
_entity_poly.pdbx_seq_one_letter_code
_entity_poly.pdbx_strand_id
1 'polypeptide(L)'
;VPILGVIPRSNELTIPERHLGLVQAEDLSDLEQLIFKLGTLIEENCDLEAIACTARNSFPPISTLQKITPPAQRIAVARDNAFTFTYSHLIEGWKKQGAEISFFSPLNDEPPSKSDDMVWLPGGYPELYLGRLSDCKNFKNGLIDFSKKRPVHGECGGYMVLGRKIIGKSGQAYDMIGMFDLVTSFEKRKLNLGYRKAKAIKPFFGIKKGSTVLG
;
A
#
# COMPACT_ATOMS: atom_id res chain seq x y z
N VAL A 1 1.54 20.00 31.24
CA VAL A 1 0.62 19.12 30.50
C VAL A 1 0.14 18.06 31.49
N PRO A 2 -1.19 17.86 31.69
CA PRO A 2 -1.69 16.85 32.57
C PRO A 2 -1.41 15.45 32.01
N ILE A 3 -1.11 14.49 32.90
CA ILE A 3 -1.02 13.07 32.56
C ILE A 3 -2.41 12.47 32.85
N LEU A 4 -3.08 11.99 31.80
CA LEU A 4 -4.46 11.49 31.88
C LEU A 4 -4.56 9.94 31.88
N GLY A 5 -3.41 9.26 31.88
CA GLY A 5 -3.32 7.82 31.98
C GLY A 5 -1.89 7.33 31.85
N VAL A 6 -1.62 6.12 32.35
CA VAL A 6 -0.35 5.43 32.22
C VAL A 6 -0.63 3.98 31.86
N ILE A 7 -0.39 3.62 30.62
CA ILE A 7 -0.63 2.26 30.13
C ILE A 7 0.61 1.41 30.43
N PRO A 8 0.47 0.34 31.24
CA PRO A 8 1.59 -0.56 31.53
C PRO A 8 1.99 -1.37 30.30
N ARG A 9 3.27 -1.75 30.23
CA ARG A 9 3.72 -2.66 29.17
C ARG A 9 3.14 -4.06 29.40
N SER A 10 2.46 -4.58 28.40
CA SER A 10 1.86 -5.92 28.42
C SER A 10 2.43 -6.77 27.27
N ASN A 11 2.94 -7.96 27.61
CA ASN A 11 3.41 -8.92 26.61
C ASN A 11 2.25 -9.61 25.88
N GLU A 12 1.06 -9.64 26.49
CA GLU A 12 -0.14 -10.24 25.91
C GLU A 12 -0.74 -9.42 24.75
N LEU A 13 -0.35 -8.16 24.65
CA LEU A 13 -0.82 -7.21 23.65
C LEU A 13 0.26 -6.93 22.59
N THR A 14 1.19 -7.85 22.40
CA THR A 14 2.24 -7.72 21.39
C THR A 14 1.69 -8.02 20.00
N ILE A 15 1.67 -7.02 19.13
CA ILE A 15 1.34 -7.21 17.73
C ILE A 15 2.61 -7.65 16.99
N PRO A 16 2.55 -8.76 16.21
CA PRO A 16 3.70 -9.20 15.43
C PRO A 16 4.19 -8.14 14.45
N GLU A 17 5.49 -8.09 14.22
CA GLU A 17 6.11 -7.12 13.32
C GLU A 17 6.53 -7.75 11.99
N ARG A 18 6.41 -6.98 10.92
CA ARG A 18 6.99 -7.25 9.60
C ARG A 18 8.03 -6.18 9.26
N HIS A 19 8.73 -6.35 8.14
CA HIS A 19 9.82 -5.46 7.75
C HIS A 19 9.41 -4.00 7.41
N LEU A 20 8.12 -3.78 7.12
CA LEU A 20 7.56 -2.44 6.88
C LEU A 20 6.72 -1.93 8.07
N GLY A 21 6.66 -2.68 9.18
CA GLY A 21 5.87 -2.33 10.35
C GLY A 21 5.11 -3.52 10.91
N LEU A 22 3.94 -3.27 11.47
CA LEU A 22 3.10 -4.30 12.08
C LEU A 22 2.44 -5.20 11.03
N VAL A 23 2.05 -6.40 11.46
CA VAL A 23 1.18 -7.28 10.68
C VAL A 23 -0.15 -6.56 10.43
N GLN A 24 -0.72 -6.73 9.24
CA GLN A 24 -1.99 -6.09 8.88
C GLN A 24 -3.15 -6.69 9.70
N ALA A 25 -4.19 -5.88 9.90
CA ALA A 25 -5.36 -6.29 10.66
C ALA A 25 -6.03 -7.56 10.09
N GLU A 26 -6.08 -7.66 8.76
CA GLU A 26 -6.66 -8.82 8.06
C GLU A 26 -5.86 -10.13 8.26
N ASP A 27 -4.59 -10.02 8.69
CA ASP A 27 -3.72 -11.18 8.95
C ASP A 27 -3.74 -11.63 10.44
N LEU A 28 -4.49 -10.93 11.30
CA LEU A 28 -4.65 -11.25 12.71
C LEU A 28 -5.92 -12.08 12.92
N SER A 29 -5.76 -13.34 13.29
CA SER A 29 -6.89 -14.26 13.54
C SER A 29 -7.80 -13.81 14.67
N ASP A 30 -7.25 -13.12 15.67
CA ASP A 30 -7.93 -12.74 16.91
C ASP A 30 -8.04 -11.22 17.08
N LEU A 31 -8.21 -10.50 15.95
CA LEU A 31 -8.24 -9.03 15.94
C LEU A 31 -9.29 -8.45 16.89
N GLU A 32 -10.50 -9.00 16.90
CA GLU A 32 -11.59 -8.51 17.78
C GLU A 32 -11.26 -8.68 19.27
N GLN A 33 -10.65 -9.82 19.63
CA GLN A 33 -10.21 -10.03 21.01
C GLN A 33 -9.08 -9.09 21.39
N LEU A 34 -8.15 -8.83 20.48
CA LEU A 34 -7.07 -7.86 20.68
C LEU A 34 -7.63 -6.45 20.91
N ILE A 35 -8.60 -6.03 20.09
CA ILE A 35 -9.26 -4.72 20.22
C ILE A 35 -9.99 -4.63 21.56
N PHE A 36 -10.71 -5.68 21.95
CA PHE A 36 -11.41 -5.72 23.24
C PHE A 36 -10.43 -5.59 24.41
N LYS A 37 -9.35 -6.38 24.42
CA LYS A 37 -8.30 -6.30 25.46
C LYS A 37 -7.63 -4.92 25.54
N LEU A 38 -7.35 -4.31 24.39
CA LEU A 38 -6.80 -2.95 24.31
C LEU A 38 -7.79 -1.92 24.88
N GLY A 39 -9.08 -2.06 24.55
CA GLY A 39 -10.15 -1.21 25.10
C GLY A 39 -10.21 -1.28 26.62
N THR A 40 -10.27 -2.48 27.18
CA THR A 40 -10.28 -2.71 28.63
C THR A 40 -9.04 -2.11 29.29
N LEU A 41 -7.84 -2.32 28.70
CA LEU A 41 -6.60 -1.77 29.25
C LEU A 41 -6.61 -0.23 29.29
N ILE A 42 -7.17 0.41 28.29
CA ILE A 42 -7.31 1.88 28.25
C ILE A 42 -8.32 2.35 29.27
N GLU A 43 -9.46 1.67 29.38
CA GLU A 43 -10.53 2.00 30.34
C GLU A 43 -10.03 1.90 31.79
N GLU A 44 -9.23 0.89 32.13
CA GLU A 44 -8.67 0.68 33.46
C GLU A 44 -7.53 1.64 33.82
N ASN A 45 -6.81 2.20 32.83
CA ASN A 45 -5.56 2.94 33.08
C ASN A 45 -5.59 4.40 32.64
N CYS A 46 -6.71 4.88 32.05
CA CYS A 46 -6.84 6.24 31.58
C CYS A 46 -8.12 6.92 32.09
N ASP A 47 -8.02 8.20 32.38
CA ASP A 47 -9.20 9.03 32.68
C ASP A 47 -9.87 9.47 31.37
N LEU A 48 -10.83 8.65 30.90
CA LEU A 48 -11.50 8.87 29.63
C LEU A 48 -12.37 10.13 29.63
N GLU A 49 -12.94 10.51 30.80
CA GLU A 49 -13.72 11.74 30.91
C GLU A 49 -12.83 12.97 30.74
N ALA A 50 -11.70 13.01 31.43
CA ALA A 50 -10.73 14.10 31.28
C ALA A 50 -10.18 14.18 29.85
N ILE A 51 -9.92 13.04 29.18
CA ILE A 51 -9.51 12.98 27.77
C ILE A 51 -10.59 13.59 26.90
N ALA A 52 -11.85 13.18 27.07
CA ALA A 52 -12.97 13.72 26.30
C ALA A 52 -13.17 15.24 26.55
N CYS A 53 -13.04 15.69 27.78
CA CYS A 53 -13.14 17.11 28.14
C CYS A 53 -12.02 17.96 27.54
N THR A 54 -10.82 17.37 27.37
CA THR A 54 -9.68 18.08 26.75
C THR A 54 -9.72 18.06 25.23
N ALA A 55 -10.48 17.14 24.62
CA ALA A 55 -10.66 17.04 23.18
C ALA A 55 -11.52 18.22 22.68
N ARG A 56 -10.87 19.34 22.40
CA ARG A 56 -11.54 20.51 21.82
C ARG A 56 -11.67 20.32 20.32
N ASN A 57 -12.89 20.38 19.81
CA ASN A 57 -13.17 20.42 18.38
C ASN A 57 -12.72 21.79 17.80
N SER A 58 -11.45 21.89 17.50
CA SER A 58 -10.89 22.99 16.71
C SER A 58 -10.55 22.52 15.30
N PHE A 59 -11.48 21.80 14.66
CA PHE A 59 -11.34 21.59 13.22
C PHE A 59 -11.54 22.95 12.54
N PRO A 60 -10.57 23.44 11.77
CA PRO A 60 -10.85 24.58 10.91
C PRO A 60 -12.04 24.21 10.01
N PRO A 61 -12.92 25.16 9.68
CA PRO A 61 -14.01 24.89 8.76
C PRO A 61 -13.41 24.17 7.55
N ILE A 62 -14.05 23.07 7.11
CA ILE A 62 -13.59 22.25 5.98
C ILE A 62 -13.55 23.18 4.76
N SER A 63 -12.44 23.89 4.62
CA SER A 63 -12.14 24.62 3.40
C SER A 63 -12.01 23.53 2.33
N THR A 64 -12.84 23.60 1.32
CA THR A 64 -12.89 22.79 0.10
C THR A 64 -11.77 21.75 0.04
N LEU A 65 -12.10 20.49 0.40
CA LEU A 65 -11.18 19.37 0.26
C LEU A 65 -10.58 19.41 -1.14
N GLN A 66 -9.26 19.46 -1.21
CA GLN A 66 -8.55 19.51 -2.47
C GLN A 66 -8.97 18.30 -3.30
N LYS A 67 -9.57 18.54 -4.47
CA LYS A 67 -10.05 17.46 -5.34
C LYS A 67 -8.85 16.65 -5.81
N ILE A 68 -8.88 15.34 -5.54
CA ILE A 68 -7.84 14.42 -6.01
C ILE A 68 -8.23 13.98 -7.42
N THR A 69 -7.61 14.60 -8.42
CA THR A 69 -7.87 14.26 -9.83
C THR A 69 -7.49 12.82 -10.12
N PRO A 70 -8.39 11.99 -10.65
CA PRO A 70 -8.06 10.63 -11.03
C PRO A 70 -7.05 10.62 -12.18
N PRO A 71 -6.10 9.67 -12.19
CA PRO A 71 -5.09 9.57 -13.26
C PRO A 71 -5.67 9.05 -14.58
N ALA A 72 -6.84 8.40 -14.55
CA ALA A 72 -7.56 7.89 -15.71
C ALA A 72 -9.05 7.77 -15.40
N GLN A 73 -9.90 7.55 -16.44
CA GLN A 73 -11.33 7.36 -16.25
C GLN A 73 -11.66 5.97 -15.69
N ARG A 74 -11.01 4.91 -16.19
CA ARG A 74 -11.20 3.53 -15.74
C ARG A 74 -9.86 3.00 -15.21
N ILE A 75 -9.82 2.66 -13.93
CA ILE A 75 -8.59 2.29 -13.24
C ILE A 75 -8.76 0.88 -12.66
N ALA A 76 -7.96 -0.07 -13.17
CA ALA A 76 -7.84 -1.39 -12.57
C ALA A 76 -6.82 -1.34 -11.43
N VAL A 77 -7.24 -1.71 -10.23
CA VAL A 77 -6.40 -1.74 -9.02
C VAL A 77 -6.17 -3.19 -8.62
N ALA A 78 -4.90 -3.60 -8.53
CA ALA A 78 -4.56 -4.91 -7.97
C ALA A 78 -4.92 -4.94 -6.48
N ARG A 79 -5.65 -6.00 -6.06
CA ARG A 79 -6.09 -6.13 -4.68
C ARG A 79 -6.20 -7.60 -4.30
N ASP A 80 -5.28 -8.06 -3.47
CA ASP A 80 -5.27 -9.36 -2.80
C ASP A 80 -4.23 -9.33 -1.68
N ASN A 81 -3.93 -10.47 -1.07
CA ASN A 81 -3.00 -10.54 0.07
C ASN A 81 -1.56 -10.12 -0.26
N ALA A 82 -1.16 -10.07 -1.53
CA ALA A 82 0.15 -9.53 -1.94
C ALA A 82 0.12 -8.00 -2.18
N PHE A 83 -1.08 -7.42 -2.42
CA PHE A 83 -1.29 -6.02 -2.82
C PHE A 83 -2.35 -5.36 -1.93
N THR A 84 -2.02 -5.15 -0.67
CA THR A 84 -2.98 -4.73 0.37
C THR A 84 -2.91 -3.24 0.71
N PHE A 85 -1.84 -2.51 0.35
CA PHE A 85 -1.65 -1.12 0.72
C PHE A 85 -2.44 -0.17 -0.19
N THR A 86 -3.75 -0.35 -0.24
CA THR A 86 -4.64 0.55 -0.96
C THR A 86 -5.04 1.74 -0.07
N TYR A 87 -4.98 2.94 -0.64
CA TYR A 87 -5.37 4.17 0.05
C TYR A 87 -6.86 4.44 -0.17
N SER A 88 -7.70 4.14 0.81
CA SER A 88 -9.16 4.32 0.72
C SER A 88 -9.53 5.75 0.29
N HIS A 89 -8.85 6.77 0.82
CA HIS A 89 -9.11 8.16 0.47
C HIS A 89 -8.81 8.49 -1.01
N LEU A 90 -7.81 7.83 -1.65
CA LEU A 90 -7.55 7.98 -3.08
C LEU A 90 -8.66 7.33 -3.90
N ILE A 91 -9.01 6.07 -3.58
CA ILE A 91 -10.06 5.31 -4.28
C ILE A 91 -11.40 6.06 -4.21
N GLU A 92 -11.79 6.51 -3.01
CA GLU A 92 -13.02 7.27 -2.83
C GLU A 92 -12.95 8.66 -3.49
N GLY A 93 -11.82 9.33 -3.41
CA GLY A 93 -11.59 10.61 -4.04
C GLY A 93 -11.73 10.52 -5.56
N TRP A 94 -11.16 9.50 -6.19
CA TRP A 94 -11.28 9.25 -7.63
C TRP A 94 -12.71 8.92 -8.05
N LYS A 95 -13.40 8.04 -7.29
CA LYS A 95 -14.82 7.72 -7.53
C LYS A 95 -15.70 8.98 -7.45
N LYS A 96 -15.49 9.83 -6.44
CA LYS A 96 -16.20 11.10 -6.28
C LYS A 96 -15.96 12.08 -7.44
N GLN A 97 -14.83 11.93 -8.16
CA GLN A 97 -14.52 12.69 -9.38
C GLN A 97 -14.99 12.00 -10.67
N GLY A 98 -15.74 10.89 -10.55
CA GLY A 98 -16.35 10.19 -11.67
C GLY A 98 -15.51 9.07 -12.27
N ALA A 99 -14.35 8.70 -11.68
CA ALA A 99 -13.58 7.56 -12.16
C ALA A 99 -14.25 6.23 -11.78
N GLU A 100 -14.15 5.26 -12.67
CA GLU A 100 -14.56 3.88 -12.46
C GLU A 100 -13.38 3.08 -11.95
N ILE A 101 -13.56 2.39 -10.82
CA ILE A 101 -12.52 1.57 -10.20
C ILE A 101 -12.93 0.10 -10.25
N SER A 102 -12.13 -0.70 -10.94
CA SER A 102 -12.21 -2.16 -10.93
C SER A 102 -11.09 -2.75 -10.07
N PHE A 103 -11.33 -3.94 -9.52
CA PHE A 103 -10.31 -4.68 -8.78
C PHE A 103 -10.03 -6.01 -9.47
N PHE A 104 -8.79 -6.47 -9.42
CA PHE A 104 -8.39 -7.77 -9.90
C PHE A 104 -7.32 -8.37 -8.95
N SER A 105 -7.23 -9.71 -8.93
CA SER A 105 -6.31 -10.43 -8.05
C SER A 105 -5.16 -11.06 -8.83
N PRO A 106 -3.94 -10.48 -8.77
CA PRO A 106 -2.75 -11.11 -9.31
C PRO A 106 -2.49 -12.52 -8.77
N LEU A 107 -2.75 -12.77 -7.48
CA LEU A 107 -2.59 -14.09 -6.88
C LEU A 107 -3.57 -15.14 -7.43
N ASN A 108 -4.72 -14.75 -7.97
CA ASN A 108 -5.65 -15.64 -8.66
C ASN A 108 -5.37 -15.75 -10.16
N ASP A 109 -4.20 -15.25 -10.59
CA ASP A 109 -3.77 -15.20 -11.99
C ASP A 109 -4.73 -14.40 -12.90
N GLU A 110 -5.40 -13.38 -12.33
CA GLU A 110 -6.31 -12.50 -13.04
C GLU A 110 -5.53 -11.38 -13.74
N PRO A 111 -5.66 -11.21 -15.06
CA PRO A 111 -5.13 -10.05 -15.76
C PRO A 111 -6.05 -8.83 -15.58
N PRO A 112 -5.54 -7.59 -15.75
CA PRO A 112 -6.39 -6.41 -15.82
C PRO A 112 -7.32 -6.49 -17.03
N SER A 113 -8.50 -5.86 -16.92
CA SER A 113 -9.45 -5.82 -18.03
C SER A 113 -8.91 -4.99 -19.20
N LYS A 114 -9.18 -5.45 -20.42
CA LYS A 114 -8.86 -4.70 -21.65
C LYS A 114 -9.68 -3.42 -21.81
N SER A 115 -10.73 -3.21 -21.03
CA SER A 115 -11.53 -2.00 -21.02
C SER A 115 -10.98 -0.89 -20.14
N ASP A 116 -10.09 -1.21 -19.19
CA ASP A 116 -9.49 -0.22 -18.27
C ASP A 116 -8.51 0.70 -19.02
N ASP A 117 -8.36 1.92 -18.54
CA ASP A 117 -7.47 2.92 -19.14
C ASP A 117 -6.10 2.97 -18.45
N MET A 118 -6.02 2.48 -17.22
CA MET A 118 -4.81 2.44 -16.42
C MET A 118 -4.84 1.24 -15.45
N VAL A 119 -3.65 0.71 -15.14
CA VAL A 119 -3.45 -0.25 -14.05
C VAL A 119 -2.67 0.38 -12.92
N TRP A 120 -3.12 0.11 -11.69
CA TRP A 120 -2.46 0.49 -10.46
C TRP A 120 -2.13 -0.76 -9.64
N LEU A 121 -0.83 -1.01 -9.43
CA LEU A 121 -0.31 -2.04 -8.53
C LEU A 121 0.14 -1.35 -7.23
N PRO A 122 -0.64 -1.43 -6.16
CA PRO A 122 -0.28 -0.81 -4.89
C PRO A 122 0.85 -1.54 -4.19
N GLY A 123 1.27 -1.05 -3.04
CA GLY A 123 2.18 -1.75 -2.15
C GLY A 123 1.52 -2.96 -1.48
N GLY A 124 2.34 -3.67 -0.73
CA GLY A 124 1.96 -4.88 0.01
C GLY A 124 3.19 -5.72 0.34
N TYR A 125 2.94 -7.02 0.52
CA TYR A 125 3.97 -8.00 0.87
C TYR A 125 4.10 -9.11 -0.19
N PRO A 126 4.47 -8.79 -1.45
CA PRO A 126 4.61 -9.80 -2.51
C PRO A 126 5.65 -10.86 -2.18
N GLU A 127 6.65 -10.55 -1.33
CA GLU A 127 7.68 -11.49 -0.90
C GLU A 127 7.14 -12.68 -0.09
N LEU A 128 5.91 -12.60 0.42
CA LEU A 128 5.24 -13.73 1.08
C LEU A 128 4.63 -14.71 0.08
N TYR A 129 4.50 -14.31 -1.20
CA TYR A 129 3.77 -15.04 -2.24
C TYR A 129 4.60 -15.24 -3.50
N LEU A 130 5.95 -15.19 -3.43
CA LEU A 130 6.86 -15.19 -4.58
C LEU A 130 6.63 -16.35 -5.53
N GLY A 131 6.52 -17.58 -5.00
CA GLY A 131 6.27 -18.77 -5.82
C GLY A 131 4.97 -18.64 -6.60
N ARG A 132 3.88 -18.30 -5.90
CA ARG A 132 2.56 -18.14 -6.54
C ARG A 132 2.56 -17.05 -7.59
N LEU A 133 3.10 -15.86 -7.30
CA LEU A 133 3.21 -14.77 -8.26
C LEU A 133 4.07 -15.13 -9.49
N SER A 134 5.15 -15.90 -9.26
CA SER A 134 6.01 -16.38 -10.35
C SER A 134 5.24 -17.29 -11.32
N ASP A 135 4.27 -18.07 -10.83
CA ASP A 135 3.47 -19.01 -11.62
C ASP A 135 2.27 -18.36 -12.32
N CYS A 136 1.88 -17.12 -11.94
CA CYS A 136 0.73 -16.40 -12.48
C CYS A 136 0.98 -15.88 -13.91
N LYS A 137 0.85 -16.77 -14.91
CA LYS A 137 1.17 -16.48 -16.31
C LYS A 137 0.16 -15.55 -16.98
N ASN A 138 -1.14 -15.71 -16.70
CA ASN A 138 -2.20 -14.89 -17.29
C ASN A 138 -2.08 -13.45 -16.81
N PHE A 139 -1.89 -13.25 -15.50
CA PHE A 139 -1.62 -11.93 -14.92
C PHE A 139 -0.40 -11.28 -15.57
N LYS A 140 0.76 -11.96 -15.60
CA LYS A 140 2.01 -11.41 -16.16
C LYS A 140 1.86 -11.04 -17.63
N ASN A 141 1.37 -11.96 -18.45
CA ASN A 141 1.20 -11.72 -19.89
C ASN A 141 0.15 -10.64 -20.16
N GLY A 142 -0.98 -10.68 -19.45
CA GLY A 142 -2.03 -9.68 -19.58
C GLY A 142 -1.57 -8.27 -19.23
N LEU A 143 -0.72 -8.14 -18.17
CA LEU A 143 -0.16 -6.84 -17.80
C LEU A 143 0.89 -6.34 -18.81
N ILE A 144 1.73 -7.22 -19.34
CA ILE A 144 2.68 -6.89 -20.41
C ILE A 144 1.90 -6.39 -21.65
N ASP A 145 0.84 -7.11 -22.06
CA ASP A 145 0.04 -6.71 -23.22
C ASP A 145 -0.69 -5.39 -22.98
N PHE A 146 -1.21 -5.17 -21.79
CA PHE A 146 -1.84 -3.92 -21.38
C PHE A 146 -0.86 -2.73 -21.48
N SER A 147 0.36 -2.91 -20.97
CA SER A 147 1.40 -1.88 -20.91
C SER A 147 1.89 -1.38 -22.29
N LYS A 148 1.67 -2.16 -23.35
CA LYS A 148 2.03 -1.76 -24.72
C LYS A 148 1.22 -0.54 -25.21
N LYS A 149 0.04 -0.31 -24.63
CA LYS A 149 -0.89 0.73 -25.08
C LYS A 149 -1.36 1.68 -23.98
N ARG A 150 -1.19 1.34 -22.71
CA ARG A 150 -1.78 2.03 -21.58
C ARG A 150 -0.82 2.09 -20.41
N PRO A 151 -0.95 3.11 -19.56
CA PRO A 151 -0.06 3.27 -18.40
C PRO A 151 -0.28 2.18 -17.35
N VAL A 152 0.83 1.76 -16.77
CA VAL A 152 0.88 0.90 -15.59
C VAL A 152 1.66 1.63 -14.51
N HIS A 153 1.07 1.77 -13.35
CA HIS A 153 1.71 2.32 -12.16
C HIS A 153 1.99 1.20 -11.16
N GLY A 154 3.15 1.22 -10.56
CA GLY A 154 3.51 0.33 -9.45
C GLY A 154 4.25 1.10 -8.38
N GLU A 155 3.87 0.88 -7.13
CA GLU A 155 4.53 1.46 -5.96
C GLU A 155 4.93 0.38 -4.97
N CYS A 156 6.02 0.58 -4.22
CA CYS A 156 6.49 -0.34 -3.18
C CYS A 156 6.54 -1.81 -3.70
N GLY A 157 5.74 -2.72 -3.12
CA GLY A 157 5.61 -4.11 -3.57
C GLY A 157 5.17 -4.24 -5.02
N GLY A 158 4.23 -3.40 -5.47
CA GLY A 158 3.80 -3.36 -6.87
C GLY A 158 4.93 -3.01 -7.83
N TYR A 159 5.78 -2.04 -7.46
CA TYR A 159 6.97 -1.70 -8.25
C TYR A 159 7.98 -2.87 -8.34
N MET A 160 8.18 -3.61 -7.22
CA MET A 160 9.07 -4.77 -7.22
C MET A 160 8.57 -5.87 -8.17
N VAL A 161 7.26 -6.12 -8.20
CA VAL A 161 6.65 -7.13 -9.09
C VAL A 161 6.73 -6.72 -10.57
N LEU A 162 6.75 -5.43 -10.89
CA LEU A 162 7.03 -4.95 -12.25
C LEU A 162 8.48 -5.22 -12.70
N GLY A 163 9.39 -5.48 -11.77
CA GLY A 163 10.78 -5.84 -12.04
C GLY A 163 10.94 -7.21 -12.68
N ARG A 164 12.18 -7.58 -12.96
CA ARG A 164 12.52 -8.86 -13.58
C ARG A 164 12.47 -10.02 -12.60
N LYS A 165 12.99 -9.82 -11.37
CA LYS A 165 13.08 -10.86 -10.34
C LYS A 165 12.96 -10.29 -8.94
N ILE A 166 12.45 -11.11 -8.03
CA ILE A 166 12.55 -10.91 -6.59
C ILE A 166 13.30 -12.09 -5.99
N ILE A 167 14.36 -11.81 -5.22
CA ILE A 167 15.13 -12.81 -4.48
C ILE A 167 14.57 -12.87 -3.06
N GLY A 168 14.05 -14.04 -2.68
CA GLY A 168 13.49 -14.28 -1.35
C GLY A 168 14.56 -14.34 -0.25
N LYS A 169 14.13 -14.46 1.00
CA LYS A 169 15.03 -14.56 2.17
C LYS A 169 16.00 -15.74 2.09
N SER A 170 15.62 -16.83 1.42
CA SER A 170 16.46 -18.03 1.23
C SER A 170 17.48 -17.90 0.11
N GLY A 171 17.54 -16.76 -0.60
CA GLY A 171 18.38 -16.61 -1.79
C GLY A 171 17.74 -17.14 -3.08
N GLN A 172 16.57 -17.77 -3.02
CA GLN A 172 15.88 -18.25 -4.21
C GLN A 172 15.33 -17.07 -5.01
N ALA A 173 15.60 -17.06 -6.31
CA ALA A 173 15.10 -16.04 -7.24
C ALA A 173 13.80 -16.50 -7.90
N TYR A 174 12.84 -15.57 -8.00
CA TYR A 174 11.54 -15.78 -8.60
C TYR A 174 11.32 -14.78 -9.74
N ASP A 175 10.90 -15.27 -10.90
CA ASP A 175 10.66 -14.43 -12.07
C ASP A 175 9.36 -13.65 -11.92
N MET A 176 9.45 -12.34 -12.06
CA MET A 176 8.33 -11.42 -12.00
C MET A 176 7.92 -10.98 -13.42
N ILE A 177 7.29 -9.82 -13.58
CA ILE A 177 6.73 -9.38 -14.87
C ILE A 177 7.82 -9.02 -15.88
N GLY A 178 8.94 -8.43 -15.43
CA GLY A 178 10.07 -8.09 -16.30
C GLY A 178 9.89 -6.82 -17.15
N MET A 179 9.00 -5.90 -16.73
CA MET A 179 8.84 -4.61 -17.41
C MET A 179 10.04 -3.68 -17.19
N PHE A 180 10.76 -3.86 -16.09
CA PHE A 180 11.99 -3.12 -15.78
C PHE A 180 13.14 -4.10 -15.55
N ASP A 181 14.35 -3.71 -15.92
CA ASP A 181 15.56 -4.45 -15.57
C ASP A 181 15.95 -4.18 -14.10
N LEU A 182 15.04 -4.57 -13.21
CA LEU A 182 15.14 -4.43 -11.77
C LEU A 182 15.14 -5.81 -11.12
N VAL A 183 16.11 -6.04 -10.24
CA VAL A 183 16.14 -7.20 -9.33
C VAL A 183 16.11 -6.66 -7.91
N THR A 184 15.15 -7.10 -7.11
CA THR A 184 15.07 -6.79 -5.67
C THR A 184 15.43 -8.01 -4.84
N SER A 185 16.03 -7.83 -3.65
CA SER A 185 16.46 -8.94 -2.79
C SER A 185 16.08 -8.71 -1.33
N PHE A 186 15.61 -9.77 -0.70
CA PHE A 186 15.32 -9.85 0.73
C PHE A 186 16.39 -10.61 1.53
N GLU A 187 17.50 -11.05 0.92
CA GLU A 187 18.58 -11.77 1.60
C GLU A 187 19.29 -10.89 2.62
N LYS A 188 19.67 -9.67 2.22
CA LYS A 188 20.37 -8.71 3.07
C LYS A 188 19.58 -7.41 3.13
N ARG A 189 18.88 -7.22 4.23
CA ARG A 189 18.12 -6.00 4.43
C ARG A 189 19.05 -4.83 4.74
N LYS A 190 18.86 -3.74 4.03
CA LYS A 190 19.52 -2.47 4.33
C LYS A 190 18.46 -1.37 4.32
N LEU A 191 18.27 -0.74 5.47
CA LEU A 191 17.38 0.40 5.58
C LEU A 191 18.10 1.64 5.08
N ASN A 192 17.55 2.28 4.05
CA ASN A 192 18.02 3.55 3.52
C ASN A 192 16.97 4.61 3.77
N LEU A 193 16.99 5.19 4.97
CA LEU A 193 16.12 6.30 5.34
C LEU A 193 16.78 7.63 4.99
N GLY A 194 15.97 8.63 4.70
CA GLY A 194 16.35 10.03 4.50
C GLY A 194 15.63 10.66 3.34
N TYR A 195 15.47 11.96 3.44
CA TYR A 195 14.85 12.76 2.37
C TYR A 195 15.67 12.68 1.09
N ARG A 196 14.98 12.62 -0.03
CA ARG A 196 15.56 12.56 -1.38
C ARG A 196 15.02 13.67 -2.23
N LYS A 197 15.87 14.21 -3.09
CA LYS A 197 15.47 15.07 -4.20
C LYS A 197 15.50 14.24 -5.46
N ALA A 198 14.34 14.00 -6.06
CA ALA A 198 14.23 13.32 -7.33
C ALA A 198 13.91 14.33 -8.43
N LYS A 199 14.59 14.22 -9.60
CA LYS A 199 14.30 15.04 -10.77
C LYS A 199 13.54 14.22 -11.79
N ALA A 200 12.35 14.68 -12.19
CA ALA A 200 11.55 14.00 -13.20
C ALA A 200 12.29 14.00 -14.56
N ILE A 201 12.67 12.83 -15.06
CA ILE A 201 13.33 12.65 -16.36
C ILE A 201 12.34 12.62 -17.51
N LYS A 202 11.08 12.29 -17.23
CA LYS A 202 9.93 12.32 -18.16
C LYS A 202 8.72 12.91 -17.43
N PRO A 203 7.75 13.51 -18.13
CA PRO A 203 6.51 13.93 -17.49
C PRO A 203 5.71 12.71 -17.03
N PHE A 204 5.10 12.81 -15.83
CA PHE A 204 4.20 11.78 -15.32
C PHE A 204 3.24 12.39 -14.28
N PHE A 205 1.97 11.97 -14.25
CA PHE A 205 0.92 12.42 -13.31
C PHE A 205 0.88 13.94 -13.05
N GLY A 206 0.94 14.75 -14.13
CA GLY A 206 0.96 16.21 -14.02
C GLY A 206 2.30 16.83 -13.63
N ILE A 207 3.31 16.02 -13.28
CA ILE A 207 4.67 16.47 -13.01
C ILE A 207 5.39 16.66 -14.33
N LYS A 208 5.90 17.88 -14.59
CA LYS A 208 6.64 18.18 -15.82
C LYS A 208 8.06 17.61 -15.78
N LYS A 209 8.62 17.26 -16.96
CA LYS A 209 10.04 16.90 -17.09
C LYS A 209 10.92 18.02 -16.49
N GLY A 210 11.91 17.64 -15.70
CA GLY A 210 12.84 18.56 -15.04
C GLY A 210 12.36 19.07 -13.68
N SER A 211 11.10 18.88 -13.29
CA SER A 211 10.62 19.23 -11.96
C SER A 211 11.33 18.43 -10.87
N THR A 212 11.57 19.06 -9.74
CA THR A 212 12.09 18.43 -8.53
C THR A 212 10.94 17.97 -7.65
N VAL A 213 10.99 16.72 -7.21
CA VAL A 213 10.07 16.14 -6.24
C VAL A 213 10.88 15.80 -4.99
N LEU A 214 10.32 16.08 -3.82
CA LEU A 214 10.86 15.72 -2.52
C LEU A 214 10.12 14.50 -1.98
N GLY A 215 10.84 13.54 -1.45
CA GLY A 215 10.29 12.34 -0.82
C GLY A 215 11.24 11.78 0.24
#